data_591057ab1e872192aff645cf1534f531
#
_entry.id   591057ab1e872192aff645cf1534f531
#
_cell.length_a   1.000
_cell.length_b   1.000
_cell.length_c   1.000
_cell.angle_alpha   90.00
_cell.angle_beta   90.00
_cell.angle_gamma   90.00
#
_symmetry.space_group_name_H-M   'P 1'
#
loop_
_entity.id
_entity.type
_entity.pdbx_description
1 polymer ?
#
loop_
_entity_poly.entity_id
_entity_poly.type
_entity_poly.pdbx_seq_one_letter_code
_entity_poly.pdbx_strand_id
1 'polypeptide(L)'
;EYFMNHSDYPLVSDEAFRLDASQAVCTLVNALYILVHPNDNIALATLNMFCDTYSVTGNIPEKLLNNRSEYLEMPLFDLTERLFAELKFSEIKDMIKQSAYICAFYDSLSKYLTDNSSDIAGFLKEWDSHIHEKSIHSDGDGGIRFLTIHKSKGLEYDHVIMPYCDWQLEKANTIWCTPQEAPYNELPLVPIDFSAKLMKQSIYEADYNHE
;
A
#
# COMPACT_ATOMS: atom_id res chain seq x y z
N GLU A 1 -16.70 0.51 -0.54
CA GLU A 1 -17.82 1.49 -0.76
C GLU A 1 -19.19 0.85 -0.59
N TYR A 2 -19.52 -0.28 -1.26
CA TYR A 2 -20.85 -0.89 -1.16
C TYR A 2 -21.23 -1.25 0.28
N PHE A 3 -20.39 -1.95 1.03
CA PHE A 3 -20.64 -2.33 2.42
C PHE A 3 -20.71 -1.13 3.37
N MET A 4 -19.87 -0.12 3.16
CA MET A 4 -19.90 1.10 3.98
C MET A 4 -21.22 1.88 3.85
N ASN A 5 -21.89 1.75 2.71
CA ASN A 5 -23.15 2.44 2.45
C ASN A 5 -24.40 1.58 2.77
N HIS A 6 -24.26 0.26 2.96
CA HIS A 6 -25.39 -0.67 3.07
C HIS A 6 -25.33 -1.58 4.30
N SER A 7 -24.32 -1.47 5.15
CA SER A 7 -24.26 -2.26 6.40
C SER A 7 -23.92 -1.39 7.61
N ASP A 8 -24.52 -1.70 8.73
CA ASP A 8 -24.21 -1.09 10.03
C ASP A 8 -22.93 -1.67 10.67
N TYR A 9 -22.28 -2.62 9.99
CA TYR A 9 -21.07 -3.25 10.49
C TYR A 9 -19.83 -2.50 9.98
N PRO A 10 -18.94 -2.04 10.88
CA PRO A 10 -17.68 -1.43 10.47
C PRO A 10 -16.80 -2.44 9.74
N LEU A 11 -16.13 -1.98 8.68
CA LEU A 11 -15.13 -2.76 7.99
C LEU A 11 -13.76 -2.46 8.57
N VAL A 12 -13.01 -3.50 8.88
CA VAL A 12 -11.65 -3.41 9.40
C VAL A 12 -10.70 -4.08 8.41
N SER A 13 -9.77 -3.32 7.85
CA SER A 13 -8.77 -3.85 6.92
C SER A 13 -7.47 -3.08 7.07
N ASP A 14 -6.41 -3.77 7.41
CA ASP A 14 -5.08 -3.15 7.53
C ASP A 14 -4.55 -2.62 6.19
N GLU A 15 -4.96 -3.21 5.06
CA GLU A 15 -4.52 -2.79 3.73
C GLU A 15 -5.38 -1.67 3.14
N ALA A 16 -6.68 -1.67 3.44
CA ALA A 16 -7.60 -0.67 2.91
C ALA A 16 -7.47 0.69 3.63
N PHE A 17 -6.86 0.69 4.81
CA PHE A 17 -6.71 1.89 5.65
C PHE A 17 -5.27 2.39 5.73
N ARG A 18 -4.45 2.07 4.74
CA ARG A 18 -3.09 2.61 4.61
C ARG A 18 -3.13 4.12 4.35
N LEU A 19 -2.11 4.83 4.79
CA LEU A 19 -2.02 6.28 4.58
C LEU A 19 -2.00 6.65 3.09
N ASP A 20 -1.37 5.84 2.25
CA ASP A 20 -1.32 6.03 0.80
C ASP A 20 -2.66 5.73 0.07
N ALA A 21 -3.63 5.13 0.74
CA ALA A 21 -4.98 4.98 0.22
C ALA A 21 -5.81 6.27 0.30
N SER A 22 -5.36 7.24 1.10
CA SER A 22 -6.04 8.53 1.26
C SER A 22 -5.63 9.53 0.20
N GLN A 23 -6.61 10.02 -0.58
CA GLN A 23 -6.38 11.09 -1.55
C GLN A 23 -5.87 12.37 -0.87
N ALA A 24 -6.37 12.71 0.32
CA ALA A 24 -5.95 13.89 1.06
C ALA A 24 -4.46 13.80 1.42
N VAL A 25 -4.03 12.67 1.99
CA VAL A 25 -2.63 12.46 2.36
C VAL A 25 -1.73 12.43 1.12
N CYS A 26 -2.12 11.69 0.07
CA CYS A 26 -1.37 11.66 -1.18
C CYS A 26 -1.22 13.06 -1.81
N THR A 27 -2.25 13.89 -1.74
CA THR A 27 -2.17 15.26 -2.28
C THR A 27 -1.19 16.13 -1.47
N LEU A 28 -1.21 16.04 -0.13
CA LEU A 28 -0.21 16.73 0.72
C LEU A 28 1.22 16.29 0.40
N VAL A 29 1.43 14.98 0.31
CA VAL A 29 2.75 14.41 0.01
C VAL A 29 3.21 14.83 -1.39
N ASN A 30 2.34 14.81 -2.40
CA ASN A 30 2.69 15.29 -3.74
C ASN A 30 3.05 16.78 -3.75
N ALA A 31 2.40 17.61 -2.93
CA ALA A 31 2.79 19.02 -2.79
C ALA A 31 4.21 19.15 -2.18
N LEU A 32 4.57 18.32 -1.21
CA LEU A 32 5.95 18.26 -0.67
C LEU A 32 6.95 17.76 -1.74
N TYR A 33 6.57 16.76 -2.56
CA TYR A 33 7.41 16.28 -3.67
C TYR A 33 7.75 17.37 -4.66
N ILE A 34 6.77 18.17 -5.08
CA ILE A 34 7.00 19.29 -6.01
C ILE A 34 7.99 20.31 -5.44
N LEU A 35 7.93 20.57 -4.14
CA LEU A 35 8.88 21.48 -3.48
C LEU A 35 10.31 20.95 -3.49
N VAL A 36 10.52 19.63 -3.36
CA VAL A 36 11.86 19.03 -3.40
C VAL A 36 12.29 18.75 -4.85
N HIS A 37 11.38 18.22 -5.66
CA HIS A 37 11.59 17.79 -7.04
C HIS A 37 10.71 18.58 -8.02
N PRO A 38 11.05 19.81 -8.37
CA PRO A 38 10.19 20.70 -9.18
C PRO A 38 9.93 20.19 -10.61
N ASN A 39 10.71 19.21 -11.06
CA ASN A 39 10.56 18.55 -12.37
C ASN A 39 9.78 17.23 -12.32
N ASP A 40 9.20 16.88 -11.18
CA ASP A 40 8.37 15.69 -11.06
C ASP A 40 6.99 15.93 -11.71
N ASN A 41 6.88 15.49 -12.95
CA ASN A 41 5.66 15.65 -13.73
C ASN A 41 4.48 14.85 -13.19
N ILE A 42 4.73 13.75 -12.46
CA ILE A 42 3.68 12.89 -11.90
C ILE A 42 3.06 13.61 -10.69
N ALA A 43 3.88 14.05 -9.77
CA ALA A 43 3.43 14.82 -8.61
C ALA A 43 2.69 16.10 -9.04
N LEU A 44 3.23 16.81 -10.05
CA LEU A 44 2.61 18.00 -10.60
C LEU A 44 1.25 17.71 -11.25
N ALA A 45 1.16 16.67 -12.07
CA ALA A 45 -0.10 16.26 -12.71
C ALA A 45 -1.15 15.84 -11.68
N THR A 46 -0.76 15.11 -10.64
CA THR A 46 -1.65 14.67 -9.56
C THR A 46 -2.22 15.86 -8.79
N LEU A 47 -1.37 16.87 -8.48
CA LEU A 47 -1.81 18.06 -7.79
C LEU A 47 -2.72 18.94 -8.66
N ASN A 48 -2.41 19.09 -9.96
CA ASN A 48 -3.28 19.77 -10.90
C ASN A 48 -4.66 19.09 -10.98
N MET A 49 -4.68 17.77 -11.15
CA MET A 49 -5.92 17.00 -11.21
C MET A 49 -6.77 17.19 -9.94
N PHE A 50 -6.16 17.22 -8.77
CA PHE A 50 -6.85 17.50 -7.51
C PHE A 50 -7.46 18.93 -7.53
N CYS A 51 -6.68 19.93 -7.88
CA CYS A 51 -7.14 21.32 -7.93
C CYS A 51 -8.30 21.50 -8.91
N ASP A 52 -8.23 20.87 -10.07
CA ASP A 52 -9.28 20.92 -11.09
C ASP A 52 -10.55 20.20 -10.61
N THR A 53 -10.41 19.03 -10.02
CA THR A 53 -11.54 18.20 -9.54
C THR A 53 -12.34 18.92 -8.47
N TYR A 54 -11.67 19.58 -7.54
CA TYR A 54 -12.31 20.26 -6.40
C TYR A 54 -12.41 21.77 -6.59
N SER A 55 -12.09 22.29 -7.77
CA SER A 55 -12.13 23.73 -8.10
C SER A 55 -11.37 24.60 -7.09
N VAL A 56 -10.21 24.11 -6.64
CA VAL A 56 -9.35 24.87 -5.72
C VAL A 56 -8.77 26.06 -6.45
N THR A 57 -9.15 27.24 -6.01
CA THR A 57 -8.72 28.51 -6.63
C THR A 57 -7.28 28.88 -6.24
N GLY A 58 -6.57 29.59 -7.12
CA GLY A 58 -5.27 30.18 -6.82
C GLY A 58 -4.07 29.48 -7.46
N ASN A 59 -4.30 28.58 -8.42
CA ASN A 59 -3.23 27.86 -9.13
C ASN A 59 -2.11 27.39 -8.19
N ILE A 60 -2.48 26.52 -7.24
CA ILE A 60 -1.58 26.06 -6.17
C ILE A 60 -0.27 25.48 -6.71
N PRO A 61 -0.26 24.64 -7.76
CA PRO A 61 0.99 24.08 -8.28
C PRO A 61 1.99 25.17 -8.74
N GLU A 62 1.50 26.16 -9.47
CA GLU A 62 2.35 27.27 -9.94
C GLU A 62 2.82 28.16 -8.77
N LYS A 63 1.94 28.38 -7.78
CA LYS A 63 2.29 29.12 -6.56
C LYS A 63 3.40 28.44 -5.78
N LEU A 64 3.35 27.11 -5.63
CA LEU A 64 4.38 26.31 -4.95
C LEU A 64 5.73 26.42 -5.67
N LEU A 65 5.73 26.35 -7.00
CA LEU A 65 6.94 26.44 -7.80
C LEU A 65 7.55 27.85 -7.75
N ASN A 66 6.73 28.88 -7.88
CA ASN A 66 7.18 30.28 -7.90
C ASN A 66 7.71 30.76 -6.55
N ASN A 67 7.12 30.31 -5.45
CA ASN A 67 7.51 30.70 -4.09
C ASN A 67 8.28 29.59 -3.36
N ARG A 68 8.88 28.67 -4.10
CA ARG A 68 9.54 27.48 -3.56
C ARG A 68 10.51 27.77 -2.41
N SER A 69 11.33 28.84 -2.53
CA SER A 69 12.30 29.20 -1.49
C SER A 69 11.64 29.51 -0.16
N GLU A 70 10.52 30.23 -0.17
CA GLU A 70 9.76 30.55 1.03
C GLU A 70 9.24 29.30 1.74
N TYR A 71 8.69 28.34 0.97
CA TYR A 71 8.18 27.08 1.53
C TYR A 71 9.30 26.20 2.08
N LEU A 72 10.45 26.15 1.45
CA LEU A 72 11.58 25.33 1.89
C LEU A 72 12.28 25.87 3.17
N GLU A 73 12.08 27.14 3.51
CA GLU A 73 12.58 27.74 4.76
C GLU A 73 11.69 27.43 5.97
N MET A 74 10.47 26.94 5.74
CA MET A 74 9.53 26.66 6.82
C MET A 74 9.85 25.32 7.51
N PRO A 75 9.62 25.23 8.84
CA PRO A 75 9.60 23.92 9.51
C PRO A 75 8.59 23.00 8.85
N LEU A 76 8.94 21.70 8.73
CA LEU A 76 8.14 20.75 7.98
C LEU A 76 6.70 20.61 8.50
N PHE A 77 6.49 20.70 9.81
CA PHE A 77 5.14 20.67 10.38
C PHE A 77 4.31 21.89 9.95
N ASP A 78 4.87 23.08 10.11
CA ASP A 78 4.19 24.35 9.74
C ASP A 78 3.93 24.41 8.23
N LEU A 79 4.86 23.88 7.44
CA LEU A 79 4.71 23.73 6.00
C LEU A 79 3.51 22.86 5.65
N THR A 80 3.38 21.69 6.29
CA THR A 80 2.24 20.78 6.00
C THR A 80 0.92 21.39 6.43
N GLU A 81 0.85 22.12 7.54
CA GLU A 81 -0.35 22.87 7.94
C GLU A 81 -0.71 23.96 6.94
N ARG A 82 0.28 24.71 6.47
CA ARG A 82 0.08 25.73 5.43
C ARG A 82 -0.45 25.12 4.13
N LEU A 83 0.13 24.00 3.68
CA LEU A 83 -0.35 23.27 2.49
C LEU A 83 -1.78 22.77 2.68
N PHE A 84 -2.11 22.23 3.85
CA PHE A 84 -3.46 21.80 4.19
C PHE A 84 -4.48 22.96 4.06
N ALA A 85 -4.13 24.13 4.55
CA ALA A 85 -4.98 25.31 4.46
C ALA A 85 -5.11 25.82 3.02
N GLU A 86 -4.02 25.87 2.27
CA GLU A 86 -4.01 26.34 0.88
C GLU A 86 -4.77 25.39 -0.07
N LEU A 87 -4.70 24.09 0.17
CA LEU A 87 -5.46 23.07 -0.55
C LEU A 87 -6.94 23.00 -0.13
N LYS A 88 -7.35 23.81 0.85
CA LYS A 88 -8.73 23.96 1.33
C LYS A 88 -9.39 22.65 1.77
N PHE A 89 -8.63 21.73 2.35
CA PHE A 89 -9.15 20.44 2.74
C PHE A 89 -10.31 20.52 3.74
N SER A 90 -10.32 21.53 4.60
CA SER A 90 -11.43 21.78 5.54
C SER A 90 -12.74 22.22 4.88
N GLU A 91 -12.70 22.67 3.62
CA GLU A 91 -13.87 23.12 2.88
C GLU A 91 -14.44 22.03 1.94
N ILE A 92 -13.65 21.00 1.63
CA ILE A 92 -14.00 19.92 0.70
C ILE A 92 -14.58 18.73 1.45
N LYS A 93 -15.86 18.42 1.22
CA LYS A 93 -16.58 17.33 1.92
C LYS A 93 -15.85 15.98 1.87
N ASP A 94 -15.29 15.63 0.75
CA ASP A 94 -14.61 14.35 0.58
C ASP A 94 -13.26 14.30 1.31
N MET A 95 -12.61 15.43 1.50
CA MET A 95 -11.41 15.56 2.33
C MET A 95 -11.73 15.52 3.82
N ILE A 96 -12.85 16.14 4.22
CA ILE A 96 -13.34 16.07 5.62
C ILE A 96 -13.61 14.62 6.05
N LYS A 97 -14.17 13.78 5.17
CA LYS A 97 -14.37 12.35 5.42
C LYS A 97 -13.05 11.57 5.64
N GLN A 98 -11.95 12.12 5.17
CA GLN A 98 -10.61 11.53 5.32
C GLN A 98 -9.83 12.10 6.53
N SER A 99 -10.50 12.79 7.44
CA SER A 99 -9.88 13.41 8.61
C SER A 99 -9.06 12.43 9.46
N ALA A 100 -9.53 11.18 9.62
CA ALA A 100 -8.79 10.16 10.34
C ALA A 100 -7.41 9.87 9.71
N TYR A 101 -7.34 9.84 8.37
CA TYR A 101 -6.07 9.68 7.65
C TYR A 101 -5.14 10.88 7.82
N ILE A 102 -5.72 12.09 7.80
CA ILE A 102 -4.97 13.32 8.01
C ILE A 102 -4.40 13.36 9.43
N CYS A 103 -5.20 13.01 10.45
CA CYS A 103 -4.70 12.90 11.83
C CYS A 103 -3.56 11.89 11.94
N ALA A 104 -3.72 10.68 11.39
CA ALA A 104 -2.69 9.65 11.41
C ALA A 104 -1.41 10.04 10.63
N PHE A 105 -1.57 10.83 9.58
CA PHE A 105 -0.43 11.43 8.87
C PHE A 105 0.32 12.40 9.77
N TYR A 106 -0.37 13.34 10.45
CA TYR A 106 0.27 14.28 11.38
C TYR A 106 0.89 13.59 12.60
N ASP A 107 0.29 12.51 13.11
CA ASP A 107 0.89 11.69 14.16
C ASP A 107 2.19 11.04 13.69
N SER A 108 2.20 10.52 12.45
CA SER A 108 3.40 9.94 11.85
C SER A 108 4.48 10.97 11.57
N LEU A 109 4.09 12.16 11.11
CA LEU A 109 4.98 13.29 10.90
C LEU A 109 5.60 13.77 12.23
N SER A 110 4.77 13.93 13.27
CA SER A 110 5.22 14.33 14.60
C SER A 110 6.20 13.31 15.19
N LYS A 111 5.91 12.02 15.01
CA LYS A 111 6.81 10.95 15.45
C LYS A 111 8.14 11.00 14.69
N TYR A 112 8.10 11.21 13.36
CA TYR A 112 9.32 11.38 12.56
C TYR A 112 10.18 12.53 13.09
N LEU A 113 9.56 13.68 13.36
CA LEU A 113 10.25 14.90 13.85
C LEU A 113 10.81 14.76 15.27
N THR A 114 10.40 13.77 16.06
CA THR A 114 10.97 13.51 17.38
C THR A 114 12.41 13.00 17.26
N ASP A 115 12.66 12.15 16.26
CA ASP A 115 13.93 11.44 16.10
C ASP A 115 14.80 11.99 14.95
N ASN A 116 14.23 12.86 14.09
CA ASN A 116 14.87 13.34 12.88
C ASN A 116 14.80 14.86 12.75
N SER A 117 15.62 15.40 11.88
CA SER A 117 15.57 16.83 11.53
C SER A 117 14.31 17.17 10.73
N SER A 118 13.93 18.44 10.75
CA SER A 118 12.79 18.99 9.96
C SER A 118 13.13 19.11 8.47
N ASP A 119 13.77 18.09 7.89
CA ASP A 119 14.15 18.01 6.49
C ASP A 119 13.06 17.33 5.65
N ILE A 120 12.57 18.02 4.64
CA ILE A 120 11.51 17.54 3.75
C ILE A 120 11.98 16.32 2.95
N ALA A 121 13.21 16.35 2.43
CA ALA A 121 13.73 15.26 1.61
C ALA A 121 13.93 13.98 2.43
N GLY A 122 14.41 14.12 3.67
CA GLY A 122 14.50 13.01 4.62
C GLY A 122 13.14 12.41 4.97
N PHE A 123 12.14 13.26 5.20
CA PHE A 123 10.77 12.80 5.44
C PHE A 123 10.19 12.06 4.24
N LEU A 124 10.35 12.57 3.03
CA LEU A 124 9.85 11.91 1.81
C LEU A 124 10.50 10.54 1.59
N LYS A 125 11.79 10.43 1.88
CA LYS A 125 12.48 9.14 1.82
C LYS A 125 11.91 8.13 2.83
N GLU A 126 11.62 8.59 4.05
CA GLU A 126 11.01 7.73 5.07
C GLU A 126 9.55 7.40 4.73
N TRP A 127 8.84 8.35 4.12
CA TRP A 127 7.51 8.13 3.56
C TRP A 127 7.52 6.98 2.57
N ASP A 128 8.40 7.01 1.55
CA ASP A 128 8.52 5.98 0.53
C ASP A 128 8.94 4.61 1.06
N SER A 129 9.69 4.60 2.16
CA SER A 129 10.20 3.35 2.73
C SER A 129 9.21 2.68 3.67
N HIS A 130 8.48 3.44 4.49
CA HIS A 130 7.73 2.87 5.62
C HIS A 130 6.43 3.59 5.97
N ILE A 131 6.39 4.94 5.92
CA ILE A 131 5.25 5.68 6.49
C ILE A 131 3.98 5.47 5.67
N HIS A 132 4.08 5.42 4.35
CA HIS A 132 2.95 5.26 3.43
C HIS A 132 2.15 3.97 3.69
N GLU A 133 2.81 2.91 4.16
CA GLU A 133 2.20 1.62 4.45
C GLU A 133 1.51 1.55 5.83
N LYS A 134 1.71 2.55 6.68
CA LYS A 134 1.04 2.56 7.99
C LYS A 134 -0.47 2.60 7.81
N SER A 135 -1.14 1.68 8.48
CA SER A 135 -2.59 1.63 8.51
C SER A 135 -3.15 2.40 9.71
N ILE A 136 -4.28 3.03 9.50
CA ILE A 136 -5.07 3.60 10.58
C ILE A 136 -5.74 2.44 11.28
N HIS A 137 -5.33 2.16 12.52
CA HIS A 137 -6.02 1.16 13.33
C HIS A 137 -7.39 1.70 13.69
N SER A 138 -8.43 1.03 13.21
CA SER A 138 -9.75 1.21 13.81
C SER A 138 -9.74 0.39 15.10
N ASP A 139 -9.61 1.04 16.25
CA ASP A 139 -9.72 0.43 17.59
C ASP A 139 -11.13 -0.07 17.90
N GLY A 140 -11.90 -0.46 16.89
CA GLY A 140 -13.24 -1.01 17.04
C GLY A 140 -13.19 -2.51 17.32
N ASP A 141 -13.48 -2.90 18.56
CA ASP A 141 -13.80 -4.28 18.95
C ASP A 141 -15.12 -4.73 18.31
N GLY A 142 -15.13 -4.92 17.01
CA GLY A 142 -16.30 -5.45 16.31
C GLY A 142 -16.38 -4.92 14.87
N GLY A 143 -16.62 -5.83 13.94
CA GLY A 143 -16.75 -5.52 12.53
C GLY A 143 -16.31 -6.66 11.63
N ILE A 144 -16.50 -6.49 10.33
CA ILE A 144 -16.05 -7.46 9.33
C ILE A 144 -14.59 -7.18 9.03
N ARG A 145 -13.70 -8.11 9.39
CA ARG A 145 -12.26 -7.98 9.16
C ARG A 145 -11.87 -8.56 7.80
N PHE A 146 -11.25 -7.74 6.98
CA PHE A 146 -10.65 -8.16 5.70
C PHE A 146 -9.16 -8.41 5.89
N LEU A 147 -8.74 -9.63 5.60
CA LEU A 147 -7.36 -10.06 5.73
C LEU A 147 -6.94 -10.87 4.51
N THR A 148 -5.66 -10.81 4.17
CA THR A 148 -5.08 -11.79 3.26
C THR A 148 -4.88 -13.13 3.96
N ILE A 149 -4.85 -14.23 3.20
CA ILE A 149 -4.60 -15.57 3.74
C ILE A 149 -3.27 -15.62 4.52
N HIS A 150 -2.26 -14.88 4.07
CA HIS A 150 -0.97 -14.82 4.76
C HIS A 150 -1.06 -14.12 6.12
N LYS A 151 -1.83 -13.06 6.22
CA LYS A 151 -2.03 -12.32 7.49
C LYS A 151 -2.95 -13.04 8.46
N SER A 152 -3.82 -13.93 7.97
CA SER A 152 -4.69 -14.75 8.83
C SER A 152 -3.97 -15.93 9.46
N LYS A 153 -2.75 -16.25 9.04
CA LYS A 153 -1.98 -17.38 9.57
C LYS A 153 -1.73 -17.22 11.07
N GLY A 154 -2.20 -18.21 11.87
CA GLY A 154 -2.09 -18.20 13.33
C GLY A 154 -3.19 -17.41 14.05
N LEU A 155 -4.17 -16.87 13.33
CA LEU A 155 -5.35 -16.22 13.90
C LEU A 155 -6.56 -17.16 13.83
N GLU A 156 -7.45 -17.05 14.82
CA GLU A 156 -8.69 -17.83 14.89
C GLU A 156 -9.89 -16.87 14.81
N TYR A 157 -10.92 -17.31 14.09
CA TYR A 157 -12.16 -16.54 13.92
C TYR A 157 -13.36 -17.47 13.99
N ASP A 158 -14.44 -17.03 14.63
CA ASP A 158 -15.70 -17.79 14.72
C ASP A 158 -16.32 -18.03 13.34
N HIS A 159 -16.20 -17.05 12.45
CA HIS A 159 -16.72 -17.13 11.08
C HIS A 159 -15.68 -16.63 10.09
N VAL A 160 -15.42 -17.43 9.05
CA VAL A 160 -14.51 -17.10 7.96
C VAL A 160 -15.26 -17.21 6.62
N ILE A 161 -15.22 -16.16 5.84
CA ILE A 161 -15.77 -16.13 4.48
C ILE A 161 -14.61 -15.95 3.51
N MET A 162 -14.40 -16.94 2.65
CA MET A 162 -13.42 -16.90 1.56
C MET A 162 -14.15 -16.78 0.21
N PRO A 163 -14.32 -15.59 -0.35
CA PRO A 163 -14.92 -15.43 -1.66
C PRO A 163 -13.96 -15.85 -2.78
N TYR A 164 -14.51 -16.26 -3.92
CA TYR A 164 -13.75 -16.58 -5.13
C TYR A 164 -12.70 -17.68 -4.96
N CYS A 165 -13.02 -18.74 -4.19
CA CYS A 165 -12.16 -19.92 -4.01
C CYS A 165 -12.21 -20.83 -5.25
N ASP A 166 -11.83 -20.33 -6.42
CA ASP A 166 -11.85 -21.04 -7.70
C ASP A 166 -10.44 -21.47 -8.17
N TRP A 167 -9.42 -21.30 -7.33
CA TRP A 167 -8.07 -21.76 -7.64
C TRP A 167 -7.94 -23.28 -7.48
N GLN A 168 -7.11 -23.88 -8.29
CA GLN A 168 -6.72 -25.27 -8.13
C GLN A 168 -5.84 -25.41 -6.88
N LEU A 169 -6.26 -26.29 -5.96
CA LEU A 169 -5.48 -26.60 -4.76
C LEU A 169 -4.21 -27.40 -5.12
N GLU A 170 -4.30 -28.24 -6.14
CA GLU A 170 -3.18 -29.00 -6.66
C GLU A 170 -2.55 -28.21 -7.81
N LYS A 171 -1.38 -27.63 -7.57
CA LYS A 171 -0.50 -27.21 -8.66
C LYS A 171 0.37 -28.38 -9.04
N ALA A 172 0.63 -28.56 -10.34
CA ALA A 172 1.67 -29.47 -10.81
C ALA A 172 2.97 -29.08 -10.10
N ASN A 173 3.37 -29.91 -9.14
CA ASN A 173 4.56 -29.67 -8.35
C ASN A 173 5.78 -30.13 -9.14
N THR A 174 6.86 -29.38 -9.07
CA THR A 174 8.15 -29.82 -9.56
C THR A 174 8.75 -30.73 -8.52
N ILE A 175 9.02 -32.00 -8.88
CA ILE A 175 9.78 -32.93 -8.04
C ILE A 175 11.26 -32.85 -8.38
N TRP A 176 12.10 -33.01 -7.36
CA TRP A 176 13.55 -33.03 -7.51
C TRP A 176 14.03 -34.49 -7.50
N CYS A 177 14.52 -34.96 -8.61
CA CYS A 177 14.99 -36.34 -8.79
C CYS A 177 16.51 -36.37 -8.99
N THR A 178 17.13 -37.45 -8.48
CA THR A 178 18.53 -37.77 -8.76
C THR A 178 18.59 -38.62 -10.04
N PRO A 179 19.12 -38.07 -11.15
CA PRO A 179 19.20 -38.79 -12.42
C PRO A 179 20.22 -39.90 -12.35
N GLN A 180 19.88 -41.09 -12.89
CA GLN A 180 20.75 -42.24 -12.88
C GLN A 180 21.46 -42.49 -14.23
N GLU A 181 21.00 -41.87 -15.31
CA GLU A 181 21.48 -42.09 -16.66
C GLU A 181 22.29 -40.91 -17.22
N ALA A 182 23.31 -41.22 -18.00
CA ALA A 182 24.08 -40.22 -18.70
C ALA A 182 23.23 -39.49 -19.77
N PRO A 183 23.42 -38.17 -19.98
CA PRO A 183 24.51 -37.33 -19.45
C PRO A 183 24.15 -36.63 -18.11
N TYR A 184 22.96 -36.89 -17.55
CA TYR A 184 22.44 -36.14 -16.40
C TYR A 184 22.89 -36.67 -15.04
N ASN A 185 23.47 -37.86 -14.99
CA ASN A 185 23.96 -38.52 -13.78
C ASN A 185 25.12 -37.80 -13.05
N GLU A 186 25.72 -36.79 -13.71
CA GLU A 186 26.70 -35.91 -13.08
C GLU A 186 26.04 -34.78 -12.22
N LEU A 187 24.74 -34.58 -12.38
CA LEU A 187 23.98 -33.57 -11.61
C LEU A 187 23.41 -34.19 -10.33
N PRO A 188 23.57 -33.51 -9.19
CA PRO A 188 23.06 -34.05 -7.92
C PRO A 188 21.54 -34.12 -7.87
N LEU A 189 20.83 -33.15 -8.48
CA LEU A 189 19.38 -33.08 -8.52
C LEU A 189 18.93 -32.37 -9.81
N VAL A 190 17.85 -32.85 -10.41
CA VAL A 190 17.21 -32.26 -11.58
C VAL A 190 15.73 -32.02 -11.28
N PRO A 191 15.19 -30.81 -11.54
CA PRO A 191 13.75 -30.55 -11.40
C PRO A 191 13.00 -31.19 -12.57
N ILE A 192 11.95 -31.93 -12.25
CA ILE A 192 11.06 -32.58 -13.23
C ILE A 192 9.64 -32.10 -12.94
N ASP A 193 8.93 -31.67 -14.00
CA ASP A 193 7.53 -31.29 -13.86
C ASP A 193 6.69 -32.53 -13.59
N PHE A 194 5.98 -32.47 -12.43
CA PHE A 194 5.10 -33.54 -12.01
C PHE A 194 3.80 -33.51 -12.82
N SER A 195 3.67 -34.36 -13.78
CA SER A 195 2.50 -34.39 -14.66
C SER A 195 1.94 -35.81 -14.80
N ALA A 196 0.65 -35.93 -15.10
CA ALA A 196 -0.02 -37.20 -15.35
C ALA A 196 0.62 -38.04 -16.49
N LYS A 197 1.51 -37.45 -17.29
CA LYS A 197 2.29 -38.18 -18.31
C LYS A 197 3.40 -39.04 -17.70
N LEU A 198 3.91 -38.66 -16.52
CA LEU A 198 4.90 -39.42 -15.76
C LEU A 198 4.32 -40.73 -15.17
N MET A 199 3.01 -40.71 -14.89
CA MET A 199 2.28 -41.88 -14.39
C MET A 199 2.39 -43.14 -15.29
N LYS A 200 2.63 -42.93 -16.58
CA LYS A 200 2.75 -44.03 -17.57
C LYS A 200 4.14 -44.63 -17.61
N GLN A 201 5.09 -44.12 -16.86
CA GLN A 201 6.44 -44.63 -16.78
C GLN A 201 6.66 -45.25 -15.42
N SER A 202 6.83 -46.58 -15.38
CA SER A 202 6.87 -47.41 -14.19
C SER A 202 7.90 -47.01 -13.10
N ILE A 203 8.90 -46.19 -13.46
CA ILE A 203 9.94 -45.70 -12.55
C ILE A 203 9.40 -44.61 -11.60
N TYR A 204 8.42 -43.83 -12.05
CA TYR A 204 7.89 -42.69 -11.28
C TYR A 204 6.48 -42.92 -10.73
N GLU A 205 5.90 -44.11 -10.98
CA GLU A 205 4.55 -44.46 -10.52
C GLU A 205 4.46 -44.51 -9.00
N ALA A 206 5.54 -44.98 -8.36
CA ALA A 206 5.62 -45.06 -6.91
C ALA A 206 5.66 -43.64 -6.26
N ASP A 207 6.45 -42.75 -6.83
CA ASP A 207 6.60 -41.35 -6.34
C ASP A 207 5.32 -40.54 -6.60
N TYR A 208 4.66 -40.79 -7.75
CA TYR A 208 3.39 -40.13 -8.08
C TYR A 208 2.25 -40.55 -7.15
N ASN A 209 2.20 -41.79 -6.72
CA ASN A 209 1.15 -42.29 -5.84
C ASN A 209 1.43 -42.01 -4.34
N HIS A 210 2.60 -41.46 -4.01
CA HIS A 210 2.99 -41.15 -2.64
C HIS A 210 2.72 -39.72 -2.22
N GLU A 211 2.46 -38.78 -3.18
CA GLU A 211 2.01 -37.43 -2.93
C GLU A 211 0.50 -37.26 -3.17
#